data_718c7b9f86a7c5eb4e7c85b5653a9f55
#
_entry.id   718c7b9f86a7c5eb4e7c85b5653a9f55
#
_cell.length_a   1.000
_cell.length_b   1.000
_cell.length_c   1.000
_cell.angle_alpha   90.00
_cell.angle_beta   90.00
_cell.angle_gamma   90.00
#
_symmetry.space_group_name_H-M   'P 1'
#
loop_
_entity.id
_entity.type
_entity.pdbx_description
1 polymer ?
#
loop_
_entity_poly.entity_id
_entity_poly.type
_entity_poly.pdbx_seq_one_letter_code
_entity_poly.pdbx_strand_id
1 'polypeptide(L)'
;MRFLEEVERVLVPGGRLILVEPWITPFSYLIYRYLHQEDCDLSVSPWDVDDSGAPQSKKAFDGNQAIPFLLFGQRNRQRTLAALPLLRCITVEPFCLLAYLFSFGFKPMNLLPECLYPAVSSLERYSLPLWRRLAALRVLLVLEKSVSGAGEVCKE
;
A
#
# COMPACT_ATOMS: atom_id res chain seq x y z
N MET A 1 8.42 10.10 -2.18
CA MET A 1 8.64 10.77 -0.88
C MET A 1 7.87 12.10 -0.76
N ARG A 2 7.91 13.02 -1.72
CA ARG A 2 7.24 14.34 -1.65
C ARG A 2 5.81 14.35 -1.12
N PHE A 3 4.98 13.37 -1.52
CA PHE A 3 3.62 13.22 -0.99
C PHE A 3 3.59 13.03 0.53
N LEU A 4 4.45 12.17 1.08
CA LEU A 4 4.50 11.90 2.52
C LEU A 4 5.09 13.07 3.31
N GLU A 5 6.06 13.77 2.74
CA GLU A 5 6.62 15.01 3.32
C GLU A 5 5.54 16.11 3.41
N GLU A 6 4.71 16.23 2.36
CA GLU A 6 3.59 17.17 2.38
C GLU A 6 2.50 16.75 3.36
N VAL A 7 2.21 15.44 3.48
CA VAL A 7 1.32 14.92 4.52
C VAL A 7 1.85 15.23 5.91
N GLU A 8 3.15 15.02 6.16
CA GLU A 8 3.77 15.37 7.43
C GLU A 8 3.63 16.86 7.75
N ARG A 9 3.78 17.72 6.73
CA ARG A 9 3.64 19.17 6.88
C ARG A 9 2.22 19.58 7.25
N VAL A 10 1.20 19.06 6.55
CA VAL A 10 -0.19 19.54 6.67
C VAL A 10 -0.99 18.90 7.80
N LEU A 11 -0.63 17.69 8.23
CA LEU A 11 -1.31 17.05 9.34
C LEU A 11 -1.14 17.85 10.64
N VAL A 12 -2.22 17.96 11.40
CA VAL A 12 -2.14 18.43 12.78
C VAL A 12 -1.53 17.35 13.68
N PRO A 13 -0.92 17.70 14.84
CA PRO A 13 -0.49 16.71 15.82
C PRO A 13 -1.61 15.76 16.20
N GLY A 14 -1.37 14.44 16.18
CA GLY A 14 -2.39 13.41 16.37
C GLY A 14 -3.25 13.12 15.14
N GLY A 15 -3.11 13.90 14.06
CA GLY A 15 -3.78 13.65 12.78
C GLY A 15 -3.28 12.37 12.11
N ARG A 16 -4.16 11.68 11.38
CA ARG A 16 -3.86 10.39 10.74
C ARG A 16 -4.01 10.45 9.23
N LEU A 17 -3.06 9.83 8.55
CA LEU A 17 -3.17 9.43 7.16
C LEU A 17 -3.55 7.96 7.11
N ILE A 18 -4.63 7.65 6.39
CA ILE A 18 -5.09 6.29 6.14
C ILE A 18 -4.96 6.02 4.64
N LEU A 19 -4.20 5.00 4.28
CA LEU A 19 -4.00 4.59 2.90
C LEU A 19 -4.44 3.14 2.71
N VAL A 20 -5.07 2.87 1.58
CA VAL A 20 -5.38 1.52 1.09
C VAL A 20 -4.70 1.36 -0.25
N GLU A 21 -3.57 0.67 -0.24
CA GLU A 21 -2.65 0.63 -1.37
C GLU A 21 -2.38 -0.80 -1.87
N PRO A 22 -1.89 -0.98 -3.10
CA PRO A 22 -1.38 -2.26 -3.56
C PRO A 22 -0.26 -2.78 -2.64
N TRP A 23 -0.24 -4.09 -2.41
CA TRP A 23 0.79 -4.72 -1.58
C TRP A 23 1.44 -5.89 -2.29
N ILE A 24 2.76 -5.94 -2.24
CA ILE A 24 3.52 -6.97 -2.93
C ILE A 24 3.73 -8.17 -2.01
N THR A 25 3.14 -9.27 -2.42
CA THR A 25 3.36 -10.61 -1.89
C THR A 25 3.77 -11.52 -3.06
N PRO A 26 4.25 -12.75 -2.83
CA PRO A 26 4.59 -13.66 -3.92
C PRO A 26 3.44 -13.85 -4.92
N PHE A 27 2.20 -13.97 -4.45
CA PHE A 27 1.03 -14.15 -5.31
C PHE A 27 0.59 -12.83 -5.97
N SER A 28 0.50 -11.74 -5.21
CA SER A 28 0.07 -10.46 -5.75
C SER A 28 1.03 -9.92 -6.81
N TYR A 29 2.34 -10.20 -6.67
CA TYR A 29 3.33 -9.84 -7.68
C TYR A 29 2.99 -10.43 -9.05
N LEU A 30 2.59 -11.72 -9.10
CA LEU A 30 2.18 -12.35 -10.36
C LEU A 30 0.92 -11.68 -10.94
N ILE A 31 -0.05 -11.35 -10.08
CA ILE A 31 -1.26 -10.64 -10.51
C ILE A 31 -0.92 -9.27 -11.09
N TYR A 32 -0.14 -8.48 -10.37
CA TYR A 32 0.23 -7.13 -10.80
C TYR A 32 1.13 -7.15 -12.03
N ARG A 33 2.02 -8.11 -12.14
CA ARG A 33 2.94 -8.22 -13.28
C ARG A 33 2.26 -8.64 -14.57
N TYR A 34 1.27 -9.54 -14.51
CA TYR A 34 0.71 -10.20 -15.69
C TYR A 34 -0.75 -9.86 -15.98
N LEU A 35 -1.52 -9.47 -14.99
CA LEU A 35 -2.95 -9.23 -15.15
C LEU A 35 -3.36 -7.77 -14.99
N HIS A 36 -2.54 -6.96 -14.33
CA HIS A 36 -2.83 -5.54 -14.10
C HIS A 36 -2.27 -4.66 -15.23
N GLN A 37 -2.89 -3.48 -15.41
CA GLN A 37 -2.50 -2.54 -16.47
C GLN A 37 -1.37 -1.58 -16.06
N GLU A 38 -1.15 -1.41 -14.76
CA GLU A 38 -0.12 -0.55 -14.22
C GLU A 38 1.16 -1.34 -13.96
N ASP A 39 2.29 -0.66 -14.08
CA ASP A 39 3.60 -1.27 -13.86
C ASP A 39 3.80 -1.71 -12.40
N CYS A 40 4.51 -2.82 -12.24
CA CYS A 40 4.97 -3.32 -10.95
C CYS A 40 6.50 -3.53 -11.00
N ASP A 41 7.23 -2.44 -10.81
CA ASP A 41 8.68 -2.42 -10.86
C ASP A 41 9.27 -2.28 -9.45
N LEU A 42 9.94 -3.33 -8.99
CA LEU A 42 10.60 -3.39 -7.68
C LEU A 42 12.02 -2.78 -7.69
N SER A 43 12.57 -2.46 -8.87
CA SER A 43 13.92 -1.90 -8.99
C SER A 43 13.97 -0.39 -8.76
N VAL A 44 12.83 0.27 -8.73
CA VAL A 44 12.72 1.73 -8.53
C VAL A 44 13.07 2.10 -7.09
N SER A 45 13.85 3.17 -6.92
CA SER A 45 14.10 3.78 -5.61
C SER A 45 13.05 4.88 -5.35
N PRO A 46 12.13 4.71 -4.41
CA PRO A 46 11.12 5.73 -4.12
C PRO A 46 11.67 6.93 -3.34
N TRP A 47 12.94 6.86 -2.89
CA TRP A 47 13.62 7.95 -2.18
C TRP A 47 14.40 8.87 -3.12
N ASP A 48 14.86 8.35 -4.26
CA ASP A 48 15.63 9.13 -5.23
C ASP A 48 14.64 9.90 -6.12
N VAL A 49 14.27 11.07 -5.65
CA VAL A 49 13.49 12.01 -6.47
C VAL A 49 14.48 12.77 -7.34
N ASP A 50 14.48 12.43 -8.62
CA ASP A 50 15.20 13.24 -9.59
C ASP A 50 14.55 14.62 -9.68
N ASP A 51 15.30 15.66 -9.35
CA ASP A 51 14.87 17.06 -9.46
C ASP A 51 14.73 17.53 -10.92
N SER A 52 15.08 16.69 -11.89
CA SER A 52 15.07 17.01 -13.31
C SER A 52 13.68 17.15 -13.96
N GLY A 53 12.67 17.38 -13.15
CA GLY A 53 11.33 17.70 -13.68
C GLY A 53 10.50 16.47 -14.00
N ALA A 54 9.21 16.70 -14.11
CA ALA A 54 8.20 15.68 -14.34
C ALA A 54 8.63 14.65 -15.40
N PRO A 55 8.37 13.36 -15.20
CA PRO A 55 8.62 12.34 -16.21
C PRO A 55 7.93 12.76 -17.50
N GLN A 56 8.73 12.92 -18.54
CA GLN A 56 8.21 13.14 -19.87
C GLN A 56 7.25 12.00 -20.20
N SER A 57 6.00 12.35 -20.46
CA SER A 57 4.95 11.47 -21.00
C SER A 57 4.36 10.36 -20.12
N LYS A 58 4.44 10.38 -18.80
CA LYS A 58 3.61 9.46 -18.02
C LYS A 58 2.17 9.95 -18.03
N LYS A 59 1.25 9.11 -18.52
CA LYS A 59 -0.19 9.33 -18.40
C LYS A 59 -0.56 9.46 -16.92
N ALA A 60 -1.61 10.18 -16.57
CA ALA A 60 -2.03 10.44 -15.19
C ALA A 60 -2.25 9.20 -14.32
N PHE A 61 -2.27 8.00 -14.92
CA PHE A 61 -2.46 6.70 -14.28
C PHE A 61 -1.23 5.78 -14.39
N ASP A 62 -0.07 6.26 -14.83
CA ASP A 62 1.16 5.46 -14.89
C ASP A 62 1.84 5.40 -13.50
N GLY A 63 1.12 4.85 -12.52
CA GLY A 63 1.65 4.56 -11.20
C GLY A 63 2.50 3.28 -11.19
N ASN A 64 3.47 3.20 -10.27
CA ASN A 64 4.13 1.94 -9.95
C ASN A 64 3.51 1.34 -8.69
N GLN A 65 2.81 0.21 -8.81
CA GLN A 65 2.13 -0.47 -7.71
C GLN A 65 3.06 -1.00 -6.62
N ALA A 66 4.36 -1.09 -6.89
CA ALA A 66 5.35 -1.52 -5.92
C ALA A 66 5.71 -0.44 -4.88
N ILE A 67 5.42 0.84 -5.12
CA ILE A 67 5.86 1.95 -4.26
C ILE A 67 5.45 1.79 -2.79
N PRO A 68 4.20 1.45 -2.43
CA PRO A 68 3.82 1.28 -1.03
C PRO A 68 4.62 0.19 -0.32
N PHE A 69 4.87 -0.93 -1.02
CA PHE A 69 5.69 -2.02 -0.50
C PHE A 69 7.17 -1.62 -0.39
N LEU A 70 7.71 -0.89 -1.37
CA LEU A 70 9.09 -0.39 -1.33
C LEU A 70 9.31 0.60 -0.18
N LEU A 71 8.31 1.40 0.18
CA LEU A 71 8.39 2.34 1.30
C LEU A 71 8.16 1.67 2.66
N PHE A 72 7.09 0.86 2.79
CA PHE A 72 6.59 0.38 4.08
C PHE A 72 6.77 -1.11 4.32
N GLY A 73 7.38 -1.84 3.38
CA GLY A 73 7.81 -3.22 3.61
C GLY A 73 8.84 -3.30 4.76
N GLN A 74 8.89 -4.44 5.45
CA GLN A 74 9.73 -4.62 6.66
C GLN A 74 11.16 -4.11 6.52
N ARG A 75 11.78 -4.32 5.35
CA ARG A 75 13.16 -3.90 5.07
C ARG A 75 13.37 -2.38 5.11
N ASN A 76 12.40 -1.64 4.60
CA ASN A 76 12.58 -0.23 4.24
C ASN A 76 11.81 0.72 5.15
N ARG A 77 10.87 0.20 5.94
CA ARG A 77 10.00 1.00 6.82
C ARG A 77 10.78 1.95 7.72
N GLN A 78 11.84 1.45 8.35
CA GLN A 78 12.68 2.27 9.23
C GLN A 78 13.34 3.43 8.46
N ARG A 79 13.86 3.16 7.25
CA ARG A 79 14.45 4.19 6.39
C ARG A 79 13.42 5.25 6.01
N THR A 80 12.21 4.81 5.64
CA THR A 80 11.12 5.73 5.28
C THR A 80 10.71 6.61 6.46
N LEU A 81 10.55 6.02 7.65
CA LEU A 81 10.18 6.77 8.85
C LEU A 81 11.32 7.68 9.36
N ALA A 82 12.58 7.30 9.17
CA ALA A 82 13.70 8.16 9.50
C ALA A 82 13.74 9.45 8.66
N ALA A 83 13.21 9.40 7.43
CA ALA A 83 13.05 10.57 6.57
C ALA A 83 11.79 11.41 6.90
N LEU A 84 10.91 10.91 7.78
CA LEU A 84 9.63 11.51 8.17
C LEU A 84 9.52 11.54 9.71
N PRO A 85 10.33 12.35 10.39
CA PRO A 85 10.53 12.25 11.85
C PRO A 85 9.28 12.57 12.69
N LEU A 86 8.30 13.25 12.12
CA LEU A 86 7.05 13.56 12.80
C LEU A 86 5.96 12.52 12.54
N LEU A 87 6.15 11.58 11.60
CA LEU A 87 5.20 10.52 11.32
C LEU A 87 5.60 9.22 12.02
N ARG A 88 4.64 8.60 12.68
CA ARG A 88 4.77 7.24 13.21
C ARG A 88 3.84 6.28 12.47
N CYS A 89 4.29 5.07 12.25
CA CYS A 89 3.48 4.03 11.63
C CYS A 89 2.66 3.34 12.72
N ILE A 90 1.33 3.42 12.63
CA ILE A 90 0.42 2.79 13.59
C ILE A 90 0.04 1.39 13.11
N THR A 91 -0.21 1.23 11.80
CA THR A 91 -0.69 -0.02 11.23
C THR A 91 -0.08 -0.27 9.87
N VAL A 92 0.36 -1.50 9.63
CA VAL A 92 0.66 -2.06 8.31
C VAL A 92 -0.02 -3.42 8.25
N GLU A 93 -1.22 -3.46 7.73
CA GLU A 93 -2.03 -4.68 7.70
C GLU A 93 -2.33 -5.10 6.27
N PRO A 94 -1.64 -6.12 5.74
CA PRO A 94 -1.98 -6.72 4.46
C PRO A 94 -3.33 -7.42 4.54
N PHE A 95 -4.18 -7.18 3.54
CA PHE A 95 -5.52 -7.74 3.47
C PHE A 95 -5.97 -7.92 2.03
N CYS A 96 -7.18 -8.42 1.85
CA CYS A 96 -7.87 -8.57 0.58
C CYS A 96 -7.19 -9.51 -0.41
N LEU A 97 -7.85 -10.59 -0.72
CA LEU A 97 -7.42 -11.57 -1.71
C LEU A 97 -8.57 -11.93 -2.66
N LEU A 98 -9.54 -12.73 -2.16
CA LEU A 98 -10.57 -13.34 -2.99
C LEU A 98 -11.62 -12.32 -3.45
N ALA A 99 -12.11 -11.48 -2.54
CA ALA A 99 -13.11 -10.48 -2.87
C ALA A 99 -12.62 -9.52 -3.97
N TYR A 100 -11.36 -9.10 -3.89
CA TYR A 100 -10.74 -8.24 -4.90
C TYR A 100 -10.52 -8.94 -6.23
N LEU A 101 -10.06 -10.19 -6.21
CA LEU A 101 -9.85 -10.98 -7.43
C LEU A 101 -11.16 -11.23 -8.17
N PHE A 102 -12.21 -11.66 -7.47
CA PHE A 102 -13.47 -12.00 -8.07
C PHE A 102 -14.31 -10.78 -8.47
N SER A 103 -14.13 -9.64 -7.80
CA SER A 103 -14.77 -8.38 -8.20
C SER A 103 -14.10 -7.71 -9.40
N PHE A 104 -12.92 -8.21 -9.84
CA PHE A 104 -12.15 -7.58 -10.92
C PHE A 104 -12.01 -6.07 -10.73
N GLY A 105 -11.58 -5.62 -9.54
CA GLY A 105 -11.52 -4.21 -9.16
C GLY A 105 -10.75 -3.28 -10.12
N PHE A 106 -10.18 -3.82 -11.18
CA PHE A 106 -9.46 -3.14 -12.26
C PHE A 106 -10.11 -3.28 -13.64
N LYS A 107 -11.23 -3.99 -13.76
CA LYS A 107 -11.99 -4.15 -15.02
C LYS A 107 -13.49 -3.97 -14.75
N PRO A 108 -14.27 -3.50 -15.74
CA PRO A 108 -15.72 -3.33 -15.60
C PRO A 108 -16.49 -4.67 -15.66
N MET A 109 -15.90 -5.72 -15.11
CA MET A 109 -16.49 -7.05 -15.01
C MET A 109 -16.50 -7.47 -13.56
N ASN A 110 -17.64 -7.98 -13.09
CA ASN A 110 -17.76 -8.55 -11.76
C ASN A 110 -18.15 -10.02 -11.90
N LEU A 111 -17.23 -10.91 -11.49
CA LEU A 111 -17.49 -12.35 -11.48
C LEU A 111 -18.16 -12.82 -10.19
N LEU A 112 -18.21 -11.94 -9.16
CA LEU A 112 -18.81 -12.27 -7.88
C LEU A 112 -20.23 -11.68 -7.82
N PRO A 113 -21.30 -12.53 -7.85
CA PRO A 113 -22.64 -12.08 -7.56
C PRO A 113 -22.73 -11.41 -6.19
N GLU A 114 -23.51 -10.33 -6.09
CA GLU A 114 -23.64 -9.56 -4.83
C GLU A 114 -24.07 -10.44 -3.65
N CYS A 115 -24.93 -11.42 -3.89
CA CYS A 115 -25.39 -12.36 -2.84
C CYS A 115 -24.27 -13.24 -2.26
N LEU A 116 -23.19 -13.48 -3.00
CA LEU A 116 -22.05 -14.28 -2.55
C LEU A 116 -20.96 -13.46 -1.88
N TYR A 117 -21.00 -12.13 -2.04
CA TYR A 117 -19.97 -11.25 -1.48
C TYR A 117 -19.81 -11.39 0.04
N PRO A 118 -20.89 -11.46 0.86
CA PRO A 118 -20.74 -11.65 2.31
C PRO A 118 -20.07 -12.97 2.68
N ALA A 119 -20.39 -14.04 1.96
CA ALA A 119 -19.81 -15.37 2.19
C ALA A 119 -18.31 -15.38 1.85
N VAL A 120 -17.93 -14.83 0.69
CA VAL A 120 -16.53 -14.73 0.26
C VAL A 120 -15.73 -13.84 1.21
N SER A 121 -16.29 -12.70 1.62
CA SER A 121 -15.62 -11.79 2.57
C SER A 121 -15.45 -12.43 3.96
N SER A 122 -16.42 -13.23 4.41
CA SER A 122 -16.31 -13.97 5.65
C SER A 122 -15.23 -15.05 5.57
N LEU A 123 -15.24 -15.85 4.50
CA LEU A 123 -14.20 -16.85 4.25
C LEU A 123 -12.82 -16.23 4.20
N GLU A 124 -12.68 -15.11 3.50
CA GLU A 124 -11.44 -14.36 3.42
C GLU A 124 -10.98 -13.90 4.81
N ARG A 125 -11.86 -13.31 5.60
CA ARG A 125 -11.55 -12.82 6.95
C ARG A 125 -11.00 -13.94 7.85
N TYR A 126 -11.55 -15.13 7.79
CA TYR A 126 -11.11 -16.26 8.61
C TYR A 126 -9.82 -16.91 8.08
N SER A 127 -9.64 -16.95 6.76
CA SER A 127 -8.48 -17.60 6.14
C SER A 127 -7.28 -16.64 5.96
N LEU A 128 -7.51 -15.33 5.87
CA LEU A 128 -6.49 -14.32 5.58
C LEU A 128 -5.30 -14.34 6.55
N PRO A 129 -5.45 -14.55 7.88
CA PRO A 129 -4.32 -14.64 8.79
C PRO A 129 -3.25 -15.66 8.36
N LEU A 130 -3.70 -16.77 7.73
CA LEU A 130 -2.80 -17.81 7.21
C LEU A 130 -2.08 -17.37 5.93
N TRP A 131 -2.79 -16.69 5.02
CA TRP A 131 -2.34 -16.42 3.66
C TRP A 131 -1.87 -14.98 3.43
N ARG A 132 -2.11 -14.07 4.38
CA ARG A 132 -1.84 -12.63 4.18
C ARG A 132 -0.41 -12.32 3.74
N ARG A 133 0.59 -13.08 4.26
CA ARG A 133 2.00 -12.90 3.89
C ARG A 133 2.33 -13.41 2.49
N LEU A 134 1.55 -14.35 1.97
CA LEU A 134 1.79 -14.99 0.68
C LEU A 134 0.92 -14.43 -0.43
N ALA A 135 -0.28 -13.95 -0.11
CA ALA A 135 -1.31 -13.72 -1.11
C ALA A 135 -2.09 -12.41 -0.97
N ALA A 136 -1.93 -11.62 0.10
CA ALA A 136 -2.63 -10.35 0.22
C ALA A 136 -2.30 -9.41 -0.95
N LEU A 137 -3.34 -8.76 -1.50
CA LEU A 137 -3.25 -7.85 -2.64
C LEU A 137 -3.21 -6.39 -2.22
N ARG A 138 -3.76 -6.07 -1.07
CA ARG A 138 -3.85 -4.70 -0.55
C ARG A 138 -3.23 -4.61 0.83
N VAL A 139 -2.89 -3.40 1.23
CA VAL A 139 -2.44 -3.07 2.58
C VAL A 139 -3.20 -1.88 3.12
N LEU A 140 -3.62 -1.96 4.37
CA LEU A 140 -4.05 -0.83 5.14
C LEU A 140 -2.82 -0.25 5.86
N LEU A 141 -2.48 0.98 5.53
CA LEU A 141 -1.42 1.76 6.16
C LEU A 141 -2.05 2.88 6.97
N VAL A 142 -1.68 3.00 8.23
CA VAL A 142 -2.09 4.12 9.07
C VAL A 142 -0.83 4.79 9.62
N LEU A 143 -0.64 6.03 9.23
CA LEU A 143 0.41 6.89 9.76
C LEU A 143 -0.24 7.97 10.63
N GLU A 144 0.39 8.34 11.74
CA GLU A 144 -0.08 9.37 12.64
C GLU A 144 1.03 10.39 12.90
N LYS A 145 0.68 11.68 12.89
CA LYS A 145 1.62 12.72 13.27
C LYS A 145 1.80 12.75 14.77
N SER A 146 3.04 12.58 15.21
CA SER A 146 3.41 12.60 16.62
C SER A 146 3.14 13.97 17.25
N VAL A 147 2.71 13.97 18.51
CA VAL A 147 2.53 15.18 19.32
C VAL A 147 3.87 15.70 19.84
N SER A 148 4.88 14.82 19.94
CA SER A 148 6.25 15.13 20.36
C SER A 148 7.20 14.30 19.49
N GLY A 149 8.29 14.87 19.02
CA GLY A 149 9.21 14.28 18.04
C GLY A 149 9.98 13.03 18.45
N ALA A 150 9.34 12.06 19.11
CA ALA A 150 9.89 10.77 19.45
C ALA A 150 9.26 9.68 18.58
N GLY A 151 10.05 9.15 17.65
CA GLY A 151 9.64 8.04 16.81
C GLY A 151 9.47 6.75 17.62
N GLU A 152 8.25 6.31 17.84
CA GLU A 152 7.95 4.97 18.31
C GLU A 152 7.71 4.01 17.14
N VAL A 153 8.33 2.85 17.25
CA VAL A 153 8.31 1.76 16.25
C VAL A 153 6.97 1.05 16.25
N CYS A 154 6.45 0.73 15.07
CA CYS A 154 5.24 -0.07 14.84
C CYS A 154 5.26 -1.38 15.65
N LYS A 155 4.17 -1.67 16.35
CA LYS A 155 3.89 -3.02 16.88
C LYS A 155 3.38 -3.89 15.73
N GLU A 156 4.00 -5.07 15.57
CA GLU A 156 3.56 -6.14 14.67
C GLU A 156 2.35 -6.91 15.22
#